data_d215467a955c510b8670eed181b53241
#
_entry.id   d215467a955c510b8670eed181b53241
#
_cell.length_a   1.000
_cell.length_b   1.000
_cell.length_c   1.000
_cell.angle_alpha   90.00
_cell.angle_beta   90.00
_cell.angle_gamma   90.00
#
_symmetry.space_group_name_H-M   'P 1'
#
loop_
_entity.id
_entity.type
_entity.pdbx_description
1 polymer ?
#
loop_
_entity_poly.entity_id
_entity_poly.type
_entity_poly.pdbx_seq_one_letter_code
_entity_poly.pdbx_strand_id
1 'polypeptide(L)'
;ILLTFGFFVCGFNITLVSAHIPGYIQERGFELWTAFAILSLIGLFNIFGTLSFGYLSGKYSKKMLLSILYFSRGIVLILFLVLPTSTYVALGFGILYGYLWLSTIPPTNGIISQVFGTKYLAMLYGLVFFSHQIGSFFGAYLGGYFFDQYGSYDYAWYLSIALSFFATVIHLPIDEKPLPRLATT
;
A
#
# COMPACT_ATOMS: atom_id res chain seq x y z
N ILE A 1 4.16 -16.00 6.14
CA ILE A 1 5.26 -15.55 5.26
C ILE A 1 4.74 -14.69 4.11
N LEU A 2 3.81 -15.14 3.24
CA LEU A 2 3.35 -14.37 2.08
C LEU A 2 2.74 -13.01 2.47
N LEU A 3 1.92 -12.96 3.53
CA LEU A 3 1.38 -11.71 4.07
C LEU A 3 2.48 -10.75 4.56
N THR A 4 3.57 -11.29 5.09
CA THR A 4 4.71 -10.51 5.57
C THR A 4 5.37 -9.76 4.40
N PHE A 5 5.61 -10.43 3.27
CA PHE A 5 6.12 -9.78 2.07
C PHE A 5 5.15 -8.75 1.49
N GLY A 6 3.86 -9.06 1.46
CA GLY A 6 2.85 -8.10 1.02
C GLY A 6 2.81 -6.83 1.88
N PHE A 7 2.92 -7.00 3.20
CA PHE A 7 2.93 -5.85 4.11
C PHE A 7 4.25 -5.05 4.07
N PHE A 8 5.37 -5.70 3.77
CA PHE A 8 6.61 -4.99 3.44
C PHE A 8 6.39 -4.04 2.26
N VAL A 9 5.79 -4.53 1.17
CA VAL A 9 5.48 -3.69 0.00
C VAL A 9 4.51 -2.56 0.37
N CYS A 10 3.53 -2.84 1.24
CA CYS A 10 2.62 -1.79 1.74
C CYS A 10 3.41 -0.66 2.42
N GLY A 11 4.28 -1.00 3.37
CA GLY A 11 5.11 -0.03 4.06
C GLY A 11 6.02 0.76 3.14
N PHE A 12 6.67 0.08 2.20
CA PHE A 12 7.50 0.72 1.18
C PHE A 12 6.72 1.78 0.40
N ASN A 13 5.59 1.41 -0.18
CA ASN A 13 4.78 2.28 -1.01
C ASN A 13 4.21 3.48 -0.24
N ILE A 14 3.71 3.23 0.98
CA ILE A 14 3.14 4.27 1.84
C ILE A 14 4.20 5.31 2.20
N THR A 15 5.35 4.87 2.66
CA THR A 15 6.38 5.80 3.12
C THR A 15 7.08 6.49 1.96
N LEU A 16 7.30 5.80 0.83
CA LEU A 16 7.78 6.45 -0.38
C LEU A 16 6.90 7.63 -0.77
N VAL A 17 5.59 7.40 -0.86
CA VAL A 17 4.63 8.45 -1.26
C VAL A 17 4.60 9.57 -0.22
N SER A 18 4.42 9.26 1.07
CA SER A 18 4.27 10.29 2.10
C SER A 18 5.54 11.14 2.29
N ALA A 19 6.73 10.55 2.17
CA ALA A 19 7.98 11.26 2.36
C ALA A 19 8.41 12.06 1.12
N HIS A 20 8.14 11.54 -0.09
CA HIS A 20 8.74 12.10 -1.31
C HIS A 20 7.75 12.83 -2.23
N ILE A 21 6.43 12.76 -2.00
CA ILE A 21 5.45 13.56 -2.77
C ILE A 21 5.78 15.05 -2.75
N PRO A 22 6.15 15.68 -1.62
CA PRO A 22 6.46 17.11 -1.64
C PRO A 22 7.62 17.45 -2.58
N GLY A 23 8.72 16.71 -2.51
CA GLY A 23 9.87 16.90 -3.39
C GLY A 23 9.55 16.62 -4.86
N TYR A 24 8.85 15.51 -5.14
CA TYR A 24 8.45 15.12 -6.49
C TYR A 24 7.53 16.15 -7.15
N ILE A 25 6.56 16.70 -6.42
CA ILE A 25 5.66 17.73 -6.95
C ILE A 25 6.40 19.03 -7.27
N GLN A 26 7.37 19.41 -6.42
CA GLN A 26 8.22 20.58 -6.68
C GLN A 26 9.15 20.36 -7.89
N GLU A 27 9.74 19.17 -8.05
CA GLU A 27 10.54 18.79 -9.23
C GLU A 27 9.73 18.95 -10.52
N ARG A 28 8.42 18.65 -10.48
CA ARG A 28 7.49 18.82 -11.62
C ARG A 28 6.97 20.25 -11.81
N GLY A 29 7.48 21.22 -11.04
CA GLY A 29 7.15 22.64 -11.16
C GLY A 29 5.83 23.08 -10.52
N PHE A 30 5.26 22.25 -9.65
CA PHE A 30 4.07 22.64 -8.90
C PHE A 30 4.43 23.34 -7.58
N GLU A 31 3.49 24.14 -7.12
CA GLU A 31 3.58 24.75 -5.79
C GLU A 31 3.41 23.69 -4.70
N LEU A 32 4.05 23.92 -3.55
CA LEU A 32 4.07 22.99 -2.41
C LEU A 32 2.66 22.71 -1.85
N TRP A 33 1.72 23.65 -1.97
CA TRP A 33 0.33 23.43 -1.54
C TRP A 33 -0.33 22.22 -2.25
N THR A 34 0.06 21.94 -3.50
CA THR A 34 -0.43 20.77 -4.25
C THR A 34 -0.05 19.46 -3.55
N ALA A 35 1.17 19.37 -3.02
CA ALA A 35 1.59 18.21 -2.25
C ALA A 35 0.79 18.04 -0.96
N PHE A 36 0.53 19.13 -0.24
CA PHE A 36 -0.31 19.09 0.96
C PHE A 36 -1.76 18.72 0.65
N ALA A 37 -2.29 19.20 -0.47
CA ALA A 37 -3.62 18.81 -0.94
C ALA A 37 -3.69 17.32 -1.28
N ILE A 38 -2.68 16.75 -1.96
CA ILE A 38 -2.58 15.30 -2.23
C ILE A 38 -2.60 14.52 -0.92
N LEU A 39 -1.73 14.86 0.05
CA LEU A 39 -1.63 14.14 1.32
C LEU A 39 -2.93 14.25 2.14
N SER A 40 -3.60 15.40 2.10
CA SER A 40 -4.90 15.60 2.75
C SER A 40 -5.99 14.73 2.12
N LEU A 41 -6.02 14.67 0.79
CA LEU A 41 -6.95 13.80 0.05
C LEU A 41 -6.67 12.33 0.33
N ILE A 42 -5.39 11.92 0.38
CA ILE A 42 -5.01 10.57 0.79
C ILE A 42 -5.60 10.24 2.17
N GLY A 43 -5.42 11.11 3.16
CA GLY A 43 -5.96 10.91 4.50
C GLY A 43 -7.49 10.80 4.51
N LEU A 44 -8.18 11.69 3.79
CA LEU A 44 -9.64 11.69 3.72
C LEU A 44 -10.19 10.43 3.03
N PHE A 45 -9.69 10.12 1.84
CA PHE A 45 -10.20 8.97 1.07
C PHE A 45 -9.77 7.62 1.64
N ASN A 46 -8.72 7.56 2.45
CA ASN A 46 -8.35 6.38 3.22
C ASN A 46 -9.47 5.90 4.16
N ILE A 47 -10.25 6.81 4.73
CA ILE A 47 -11.40 6.45 5.57
C ILE A 47 -12.40 5.62 4.78
N PHE A 48 -12.81 6.10 3.60
CA PHE A 48 -13.76 5.41 2.74
C PHE A 48 -13.20 4.07 2.24
N GLY A 49 -11.93 4.04 1.85
CA GLY A 49 -11.27 2.82 1.40
C GLY A 49 -11.22 1.75 2.49
N THR A 50 -10.75 2.10 3.68
CA THR A 50 -10.63 1.16 4.81
C THR A 50 -12.00 0.60 5.22
N LEU A 51 -13.04 1.44 5.30
CA LEU A 51 -14.40 1.00 5.61
C LEU A 51 -14.95 0.07 4.52
N SER A 52 -14.77 0.43 3.25
CA SER A 52 -15.21 -0.39 2.11
C SER A 52 -14.56 -1.76 2.12
N PHE A 53 -13.23 -1.84 2.27
CA PHE A 53 -12.50 -3.10 2.28
C PHE A 53 -12.70 -3.88 3.59
N GLY A 54 -13.02 -3.21 4.69
CA GLY A 54 -13.51 -3.86 5.91
C GLY A 54 -14.80 -4.64 5.65
N TYR A 55 -15.78 -3.99 5.03
CA TYR A 55 -17.06 -4.64 4.66
C TYR A 55 -16.87 -5.75 3.62
N LEU A 56 -16.08 -5.50 2.57
CA LEU A 56 -15.82 -6.48 1.51
C LEU A 56 -15.07 -7.71 2.04
N SER A 57 -14.18 -7.54 3.03
CA SER A 57 -13.45 -8.65 3.66
C SER A 57 -14.37 -9.64 4.41
N GLY A 58 -15.56 -9.21 4.82
CA GLY A 58 -16.58 -10.09 5.36
C GLY A 58 -17.35 -10.91 4.31
N LYS A 59 -17.29 -10.49 3.03
CA LYS A 59 -18.10 -11.10 1.95
C LYS A 59 -17.30 -11.86 0.91
N TYR A 60 -16.05 -11.44 0.67
CA TYR A 60 -15.22 -11.95 -0.42
C TYR A 60 -13.91 -12.55 0.09
N SER A 61 -13.24 -13.32 -0.77
CA SER A 61 -11.90 -13.84 -0.51
C SER A 61 -10.92 -12.68 -0.25
N LYS A 62 -10.30 -12.69 0.91
CA LYS A 62 -9.42 -11.64 1.39
C LYS A 62 -8.12 -11.57 0.60
N LYS A 63 -7.59 -12.73 0.17
CA LYS A 63 -6.43 -12.80 -0.72
C LYS A 63 -6.69 -12.14 -2.07
N MET A 64 -7.89 -12.33 -2.62
CA MET A 64 -8.28 -11.69 -3.89
C MET A 64 -8.41 -10.17 -3.70
N LEU A 65 -8.99 -9.74 -2.59
CA LEU A 65 -9.06 -8.31 -2.25
C LEU A 65 -7.67 -7.69 -2.13
N LEU A 66 -6.72 -8.38 -1.48
CA LEU A 66 -5.32 -7.92 -1.40
C LEU A 66 -4.67 -7.85 -2.77
N SER A 67 -4.83 -8.88 -3.60
CA SER A 67 -4.29 -8.87 -4.97
C SER A 67 -4.84 -7.72 -5.80
N ILE A 68 -6.16 -7.48 -5.76
CA ILE A 68 -6.81 -6.37 -6.45
C ILE A 68 -6.29 -5.02 -5.93
N LEU A 69 -6.14 -4.87 -4.61
CA LEU A 69 -5.62 -3.64 -4.00
C LEU A 69 -4.21 -3.31 -4.49
N TYR A 70 -3.30 -4.28 -4.47
CA TYR A 70 -1.92 -4.06 -4.92
C TYR A 70 -1.84 -3.83 -6.43
N PHE A 71 -2.63 -4.58 -7.21
CA PHE A 71 -2.75 -4.35 -8.65
C PHE A 71 -3.22 -2.92 -8.95
N SER A 72 -4.30 -2.49 -8.29
CA SER A 72 -4.86 -1.15 -8.46
C SER A 72 -3.87 -0.05 -8.06
N ARG A 73 -3.08 -0.26 -6.99
CA ARG A 73 -1.99 0.67 -6.63
C ARG A 73 -0.95 0.80 -7.72
N GLY A 74 -0.51 -0.31 -8.31
CA GLY A 74 0.43 -0.30 -9.41
C GLY A 74 -0.10 0.50 -10.60
N ILE A 75 -1.38 0.29 -10.95
CA ILE A 75 -2.03 1.05 -12.03
C ILE A 75 -2.14 2.55 -11.70
N VAL A 76 -2.55 2.91 -10.49
CA VAL A 76 -2.67 4.34 -10.08
C VAL A 76 -1.30 5.01 -10.11
N LEU A 77 -0.23 4.33 -9.70
CA LEU A 77 1.14 4.84 -9.81
C LEU A 77 1.57 5.04 -11.27
N ILE A 78 1.30 4.08 -12.15
CA ILE A 78 1.58 4.21 -13.58
C ILE A 78 0.84 5.42 -14.17
N LEU A 79 -0.45 5.53 -13.90
CA LEU A 79 -1.26 6.64 -14.40
C LEU A 79 -0.71 7.99 -13.92
N PHE A 80 -0.29 8.08 -12.66
CA PHE A 80 0.30 9.30 -12.10
C PHE A 80 1.60 9.72 -12.81
N LEU A 81 2.41 8.76 -13.25
CA LEU A 81 3.68 9.02 -13.94
C LEU A 81 3.50 9.33 -15.44
N VAL A 82 2.52 8.68 -16.09
CA VAL A 82 2.36 8.73 -17.56
C VAL A 82 1.43 9.85 -18.00
N LEU A 83 0.41 10.18 -17.19
CA LEU A 83 -0.53 11.24 -17.54
C LEU A 83 0.13 12.62 -17.53
N PRO A 84 -0.37 13.55 -18.36
CA PRO A 84 0.13 14.92 -18.40
C PRO A 84 0.14 15.55 -17.02
N THR A 85 1.25 16.20 -16.68
CA THR A 85 1.45 16.87 -15.40
C THR A 85 0.42 18.00 -15.24
N SER A 86 -0.59 17.80 -14.40
CA SER A 86 -1.62 18.80 -14.10
C SER A 86 -2.11 18.68 -12.67
N THR A 87 -2.60 19.77 -12.09
CA THR A 87 -3.17 19.78 -10.75
C THR A 87 -4.32 18.77 -10.61
N TYR A 88 -5.13 18.59 -11.64
CA TYR A 88 -6.25 17.64 -11.62
C TYR A 88 -5.75 16.18 -11.55
N VAL A 89 -4.70 15.84 -12.29
CA VAL A 89 -4.08 14.50 -12.21
C VAL A 89 -3.47 14.28 -10.83
N ALA A 90 -2.79 15.27 -10.28
CA ALA A 90 -2.19 15.21 -8.94
C ALA A 90 -3.25 15.02 -7.84
N LEU A 91 -4.33 15.78 -7.87
CA LEU A 91 -5.43 15.61 -6.91
C LEU A 91 -6.18 14.29 -7.12
N GLY A 92 -6.41 13.88 -8.38
CA GLY A 92 -7.00 12.59 -8.72
C GLY A 92 -6.16 11.42 -8.19
N PHE A 93 -4.83 11.51 -8.26
CA PHE A 93 -3.93 10.57 -7.62
C PHE A 93 -4.17 10.51 -6.11
N GLY A 94 -4.25 11.67 -5.42
CA GLY A 94 -4.52 11.73 -3.99
C GLY A 94 -5.82 11.02 -3.59
N ILE A 95 -6.88 11.17 -4.39
CA ILE A 95 -8.17 10.51 -4.18
C ILE A 95 -8.06 9.00 -4.37
N LEU A 96 -7.57 8.54 -5.53
CA LEU A 96 -7.52 7.12 -5.87
C LEU A 96 -6.53 6.37 -5.00
N TYR A 97 -5.33 6.92 -4.83
CA TYR A 97 -4.30 6.30 -4.00
C TYR A 97 -4.70 6.28 -2.52
N GLY A 98 -5.36 7.36 -2.06
CA GLY A 98 -5.92 7.45 -0.72
C GLY A 98 -6.96 6.37 -0.44
N TYR A 99 -7.88 6.12 -1.37
CA TYR A 99 -8.85 5.03 -1.24
C TYR A 99 -8.18 3.65 -1.09
N LEU A 100 -7.01 3.46 -1.70
CA LEU A 100 -6.23 2.22 -1.61
C LEU A 100 -5.25 2.20 -0.43
N TRP A 101 -5.05 3.31 0.29
CA TRP A 101 -3.92 3.56 1.21
C TRP A 101 -3.74 2.49 2.28
N LEU A 102 -4.63 2.41 3.26
CA LEU A 102 -4.61 1.40 4.33
C LEU A 102 -5.70 0.33 4.14
N SER A 103 -6.33 0.27 2.98
CA SER A 103 -7.38 -0.70 2.67
C SER A 103 -6.90 -2.16 2.71
N THR A 104 -5.59 -2.38 2.77
CA THR A 104 -4.98 -3.71 2.97
C THR A 104 -5.06 -4.23 4.40
N ILE A 105 -5.28 -3.36 5.39
CA ILE A 105 -5.30 -3.75 6.82
C ILE A 105 -6.46 -4.71 7.14
N PRO A 106 -7.74 -4.40 6.79
CA PRO A 106 -8.85 -5.28 7.12
C PRO A 106 -8.72 -6.68 6.50
N PRO A 107 -8.44 -6.87 5.20
CA PRO A 107 -8.29 -8.22 4.64
C PRO A 107 -7.08 -8.96 5.21
N THR A 108 -5.98 -8.29 5.54
CA THR A 108 -4.81 -8.92 6.17
C THR A 108 -5.14 -9.47 7.56
N ASN A 109 -5.77 -8.66 8.42
CA ASN A 109 -6.26 -9.10 9.72
C ASN A 109 -7.29 -10.21 9.59
N GLY A 110 -8.16 -10.11 8.59
CA GLY A 110 -9.15 -11.13 8.27
C GLY A 110 -8.54 -12.48 7.91
N ILE A 111 -7.46 -12.52 7.12
CA ILE A 111 -6.75 -13.79 6.82
C ILE A 111 -6.12 -14.35 8.10
N ILE A 112 -5.43 -13.52 8.88
CA ILE A 112 -4.77 -13.98 10.11
C ILE A 112 -5.79 -14.58 11.08
N SER A 113 -6.90 -13.89 11.32
CA SER A 113 -7.94 -14.37 12.23
C SER A 113 -8.65 -15.62 11.70
N GLN A 114 -8.87 -15.71 10.39
CA GLN A 114 -9.54 -16.86 9.77
C GLN A 114 -8.65 -18.12 9.78
N VAL A 115 -7.34 -17.96 9.51
CA VAL A 115 -6.42 -19.09 9.40
C VAL A 115 -5.92 -19.54 10.76
N PHE A 116 -5.58 -18.62 11.67
CA PHE A 116 -4.91 -18.88 12.95
C PHE A 116 -5.82 -18.70 14.18
N GLY A 117 -7.05 -18.26 13.97
CA GLY A 117 -7.95 -17.90 15.09
C GLY A 117 -7.59 -16.56 15.72
N THR A 118 -8.39 -16.14 16.71
CA THR A 118 -8.23 -14.82 17.35
C THR A 118 -7.23 -14.81 18.49
N LYS A 119 -6.90 -15.98 19.07
CA LYS A 119 -6.03 -16.12 20.26
C LYS A 119 -4.63 -15.47 20.08
N TYR A 120 -4.04 -15.61 18.91
CA TYR A 120 -2.71 -15.09 18.60
C TYR A 120 -2.75 -13.93 17.57
N LEU A 121 -3.92 -13.35 17.31
CA LEU A 121 -4.11 -12.34 16.28
C LEU A 121 -3.15 -11.16 16.46
N ALA A 122 -3.08 -10.59 17.66
CA ALA A 122 -2.24 -9.42 17.92
C ALA A 122 -0.75 -9.71 17.69
N MET A 123 -0.26 -10.88 18.14
CA MET A 123 1.13 -11.28 17.97
C MET A 123 1.46 -11.50 16.47
N LEU A 124 0.63 -12.25 15.77
CA LEU A 124 0.85 -12.56 14.35
C LEU A 124 0.74 -11.31 13.48
N TYR A 125 -0.24 -10.44 13.76
CA TYR A 125 -0.34 -9.15 13.09
C TYR A 125 0.85 -8.26 13.40
N GLY A 126 1.35 -8.26 14.63
CA GLY A 126 2.57 -7.54 15.01
C GLY A 126 3.79 -7.95 14.18
N LEU A 127 3.97 -9.27 13.93
CA LEU A 127 5.04 -9.76 13.06
C LEU A 127 4.86 -9.31 11.60
N VAL A 128 3.65 -9.37 11.10
CA VAL A 128 3.33 -8.86 9.75
C VAL A 128 3.55 -7.35 9.68
N PHE A 129 3.13 -6.62 10.70
CA PHE A 129 3.33 -5.17 10.79
C PHE A 129 4.79 -4.77 10.97
N PHE A 130 5.60 -5.58 11.63
CA PHE A 130 7.04 -5.36 11.70
C PHE A 130 7.69 -5.33 10.32
N SER A 131 7.28 -6.21 9.41
CA SER A 131 7.76 -6.17 8.02
C SER A 131 7.34 -4.91 7.27
N HIS A 132 6.16 -4.36 7.58
CA HIS A 132 5.72 -3.06 7.07
C HIS A 132 6.69 -1.94 7.49
N GLN A 133 7.15 -1.95 8.75
CA GLN A 133 8.10 -0.94 9.22
C GLN A 133 9.46 -1.06 8.52
N ILE A 134 9.93 -2.29 8.24
CA ILE A 134 11.13 -2.50 7.42
C ILE A 134 10.90 -1.96 6.00
N GLY A 135 9.76 -2.25 5.39
CA GLY A 135 9.38 -1.69 4.09
C GLY A 135 9.35 -0.16 4.10
N SER A 136 8.78 0.43 5.14
CA SER A 136 8.72 1.88 5.35
C SER A 136 10.10 2.52 5.41
N PHE A 137 11.03 1.89 6.12
CA PHE A 137 12.43 2.34 6.14
C PHE A 137 13.02 2.38 4.72
N PHE A 138 12.88 1.30 3.97
CA PHE A 138 13.40 1.25 2.59
C PHE A 138 12.68 2.21 1.65
N GLY A 139 11.38 2.44 1.81
CA GLY A 139 10.62 3.42 1.03
C GLY A 139 11.13 4.85 1.22
N ALA A 140 11.37 5.24 2.46
CA ALA A 140 11.96 6.55 2.77
C ALA A 140 13.41 6.65 2.27
N TYR A 141 14.23 5.65 2.62
CA TYR A 141 15.67 5.66 2.31
C TYR A 141 15.95 5.64 0.81
N LEU A 142 15.35 4.70 0.07
CA LEU A 142 15.63 4.54 -1.37
C LEU A 142 15.08 5.70 -2.19
N GLY A 143 13.96 6.32 -1.78
CA GLY A 143 13.46 7.51 -2.45
C GLY A 143 14.47 8.66 -2.41
N GLY A 144 15.05 8.95 -1.22
CA GLY A 144 16.12 9.93 -1.08
C GLY A 144 17.41 9.52 -1.80
N TYR A 145 17.84 8.26 -1.64
CA TYR A 145 19.05 7.74 -2.28
C TYR A 145 19.01 7.87 -3.81
N PHE A 146 17.90 7.50 -4.45
CA PHE A 146 17.78 7.62 -5.89
C PHE A 146 17.78 9.10 -6.34
N PHE A 147 17.13 9.97 -5.57
CA PHE A 147 17.16 11.39 -5.88
C PHE A 147 18.57 11.96 -5.75
N ASP A 148 19.32 11.63 -4.71
CA ASP A 148 20.69 12.10 -4.50
C ASP A 148 21.66 11.60 -5.59
N GLN A 149 21.47 10.36 -6.09
CA GLN A 149 22.34 9.77 -7.11
C GLN A 149 22.00 10.17 -8.54
N TYR A 150 20.70 10.33 -8.86
CA TYR A 150 20.25 10.50 -10.24
C TYR A 150 19.50 11.82 -10.48
N GLY A 151 19.27 12.63 -9.45
CA GLY A 151 18.51 13.88 -9.55
C GLY A 151 17.03 13.70 -9.88
N SER A 152 16.48 12.50 -9.70
CA SER A 152 15.08 12.19 -9.99
C SER A 152 14.54 11.09 -9.07
N TYR A 153 13.23 11.18 -8.76
CA TYR A 153 12.49 10.14 -8.04
C TYR A 153 12.03 8.98 -8.93
N ASP A 154 12.20 9.02 -10.24
CA ASP A 154 11.60 8.07 -11.19
C ASP A 154 11.96 6.62 -10.87
N TYR A 155 13.22 6.32 -10.51
CA TYR A 155 13.65 4.97 -10.12
C TYR A 155 12.90 4.45 -8.88
N ALA A 156 12.63 5.32 -7.91
CA ALA A 156 11.86 4.95 -6.72
C ALA A 156 10.40 4.62 -7.08
N TRP A 157 9.79 5.39 -7.97
CA TRP A 157 8.45 5.12 -8.48
C TRP A 157 8.38 3.83 -9.28
N TYR A 158 9.34 3.57 -10.18
CA TYR A 158 9.37 2.30 -10.92
C TYR A 158 9.52 1.08 -10.00
N LEU A 159 10.37 1.19 -8.97
CA LEU A 159 10.49 0.15 -7.96
C LEU A 159 9.17 -0.07 -7.20
N SER A 160 8.48 1.01 -6.82
CA SER A 160 7.18 0.96 -6.16
C SER A 160 6.12 0.25 -7.00
N ILE A 161 6.10 0.53 -8.32
CA ILE A 161 5.22 -0.15 -9.28
C ILE A 161 5.54 -1.65 -9.36
N ALA A 162 6.82 -1.99 -9.54
CA ALA A 162 7.28 -3.38 -9.62
C ALA A 162 6.92 -4.18 -8.36
N LEU A 163 7.15 -3.59 -7.17
CA LEU A 163 6.78 -4.18 -5.89
C LEU A 163 5.25 -4.34 -5.75
N SER A 164 4.46 -3.40 -6.26
CA SER A 164 2.99 -3.51 -6.23
C SER A 164 2.50 -4.71 -7.05
N PHE A 165 3.03 -4.94 -8.25
CA PHE A 165 2.71 -6.12 -9.05
C PHE A 165 3.27 -7.41 -8.44
N PHE A 166 4.46 -7.38 -7.87
CA PHE A 166 4.98 -8.50 -7.09
C PHE A 166 4.02 -8.86 -5.95
N ALA A 167 3.58 -7.88 -5.16
CA ALA A 167 2.62 -8.11 -4.09
C ALA A 167 1.28 -8.66 -4.61
N THR A 168 0.81 -8.22 -5.77
CA THR A 168 -0.38 -8.78 -6.43
C THR A 168 -0.26 -10.30 -6.59
N VAL A 169 0.88 -10.76 -7.13
CA VAL A 169 1.09 -12.17 -7.44
C VAL A 169 1.27 -13.03 -6.20
N ILE A 170 2.04 -12.55 -5.20
CA ILE A 170 2.33 -13.35 -3.99
C ILE A 170 1.11 -13.57 -3.09
N HIS A 171 0.04 -12.78 -3.22
CA HIS A 171 -1.18 -13.01 -2.46
C HIS A 171 -2.05 -14.14 -3.05
N LEU A 172 -1.94 -14.45 -4.34
CA LEU A 172 -2.78 -15.44 -5.00
C LEU A 172 -2.67 -16.86 -4.40
N PRO A 173 -1.46 -17.38 -4.06
CA PRO A 173 -1.32 -18.71 -3.50
C PRO A 173 -1.68 -18.83 -2.02
N ILE A 174 -2.11 -17.77 -1.34
CA ILE A 174 -2.50 -17.83 0.07
C ILE A 174 -3.69 -18.76 0.24
N ASP A 175 -3.57 -19.74 1.13
CA ASP A 175 -4.69 -20.57 1.56
C ASP A 175 -5.39 -19.91 2.75
N GLU A 176 -6.68 -19.62 2.59
CA GLU A 176 -7.51 -18.97 3.62
C GLU A 176 -8.22 -19.99 4.54
N LYS A 177 -7.96 -21.31 4.37
CA LYS A 177 -8.59 -22.33 5.20
C LYS A 177 -8.07 -22.28 6.63
N PRO A 178 -8.96 -22.43 7.63
CA PRO A 178 -8.56 -22.52 9.03
C PRO A 178 -7.59 -23.70 9.27
N LEU A 179 -6.59 -23.50 10.10
CA LEU A 179 -5.68 -24.57 10.52
C LEU A 179 -6.42 -25.50 11.52
N PRO A 180 -6.56 -26.81 11.24
CA PRO A 180 -7.33 -27.74 12.07
C PRO A 180 -6.93 -27.76 13.55
N ARG A 181 -5.64 -27.56 13.84
CA ARG A 181 -5.10 -27.55 15.22
C ARG A 181 -5.52 -26.34 16.04
N LEU A 182 -6.04 -25.29 15.43
CA LEU A 182 -6.39 -24.03 16.09
C LEU A 182 -7.89 -23.74 16.04
N ALA A 183 -8.67 -24.58 15.37
CA ALA A 183 -10.13 -24.45 15.27
C ALA A 183 -10.88 -24.93 16.54
N THR A 184 -10.20 -25.54 17.49
CA THR A 184 -10.79 -26.18 18.70
C THR A 184 -10.49 -25.42 20.01
N THR A 185 -9.95 -24.22 19.91
CA THR A 185 -9.71 -23.32 21.06
C THR A 185 -10.32 -21.94 20.80
#